data_8dc4c859c3ad2ccc0e7407537877628a
#
_entry.id   8dc4c859c3ad2ccc0e7407537877628a
#
_cell.length_a   1.000
_cell.length_b   1.000
_cell.length_c   1.000
_cell.angle_alpha   90.00
_cell.angle_beta   90.00
_cell.angle_gamma   90.00
#
_symmetry.space_group_name_H-M   'P 1'
#
loop_
_entity.id
_entity.type
_entity.pdbx_description
1 polymer ?
#
loop_
_entity_poly.entity_id
_entity_poly.type
_entity_poly.pdbx_seq_one_letter_code
_entity_poly.pdbx_strand_id
1 'polypeptide(L)'
;MKIWFLAAALTAAAQSFVIHADRIIDGKGGMVSNATVTVEGSRIMTGGAGKLIDLKGMTLMPGWIDTHTHPTWHFKNGRFFQGREAPQEAILYAAGNAQATLEAGFTTVQSLGALLDGDLRDAINAGVLKGPRILTSLRQINENTGDPEKIRELIRQMKKDGADVVKMFATASIRDGGKQTMSTAQIEAACGEAKAQGLRAVVHAHAADGAKAAILAGCTGIEHGTMLDDATLDLMREKGVFFDPNFLVLHNYIDNKTKYLNIGNYTEEGFAYMEKALPLISDVLKRARKHNVKVVFGTDAVAGAHGRNYEEFIYRVKDGGDRPMEAIVSATSVAAASLGLGDKIGTIAPGFEADLVAVEGDPTRDITAVRKVAFVMKAGKIVKQ
;
A
#
# COMPACT_ATOMS: atom_id res chain seq x y z
N MET A 1 55.67 0.36 25.64
CA MET A 1 55.48 0.67 24.21
C MET A 1 54.02 0.40 23.89
N LYS A 2 53.18 1.44 23.85
CA LYS A 2 51.74 1.29 23.54
C LYS A 2 51.55 1.45 22.03
N ILE A 3 51.22 0.37 21.35
CA ILE A 3 50.93 0.38 19.91
C ILE A 3 49.46 0.78 19.78
N TRP A 4 49.20 1.97 19.20
CA TRP A 4 47.88 2.45 18.81
C TRP A 4 47.57 1.88 17.43
N PHE A 5 46.59 0.97 17.33
CA PHE A 5 45.99 0.61 16.05
C PHE A 5 45.01 1.71 15.63
N LEU A 6 45.40 2.52 14.63
CA LEU A 6 44.45 3.34 13.91
C LEU A 6 43.60 2.42 13.04
N ALA A 7 42.35 2.18 13.44
CA ALA A 7 41.37 1.59 12.57
C ALA A 7 40.92 2.66 11.55
N ALA A 8 41.49 2.63 10.35
CA ALA A 8 40.96 3.40 9.23
C ALA A 8 39.59 2.83 8.85
N ALA A 9 38.52 3.53 9.21
CA ALA A 9 37.21 3.26 8.67
C ALA A 9 37.22 3.59 7.16
N LEU A 10 37.32 2.58 6.32
CA LEU A 10 37.04 2.71 4.89
C LEU A 10 35.55 3.08 4.77
N THR A 11 35.29 4.36 4.58
CA THR A 11 33.96 4.80 4.09
C THR A 11 33.85 4.28 2.66
N ALA A 12 33.07 3.20 2.47
CA ALA A 12 32.70 2.78 1.13
C ALA A 12 32.06 4.00 0.43
N ALA A 13 32.66 4.44 -0.68
CA ALA A 13 32.12 5.55 -1.45
C ALA A 13 30.67 5.24 -1.80
N ALA A 14 29.76 6.16 -1.54
CA ALA A 14 28.33 5.98 -1.86
C ALA A 14 28.23 5.73 -3.37
N GLN A 15 27.54 4.66 -3.75
CA GLN A 15 27.34 4.33 -5.16
C GLN A 15 26.48 5.41 -5.81
N SER A 16 26.94 5.97 -6.94
CA SER A 16 26.27 7.02 -7.67
C SER A 16 25.85 6.53 -9.05
N PHE A 17 24.64 6.93 -9.48
CA PHE A 17 24.06 6.57 -10.78
C PHE A 17 23.54 7.82 -11.49
N VAL A 18 23.61 7.80 -12.82
CA VAL A 18 22.90 8.70 -13.73
C VAL A 18 21.95 7.83 -14.53
N ILE A 19 20.65 7.94 -14.27
CA ILE A 19 19.61 7.09 -14.88
C ILE A 19 18.94 7.92 -15.98
N HIS A 20 19.14 7.52 -17.24
CA HIS A 20 18.49 8.12 -18.40
C HIS A 20 17.23 7.31 -18.74
N ALA A 21 16.12 8.01 -19.08
CA ALA A 21 14.90 7.38 -19.56
C ALA A 21 14.22 8.22 -20.65
N ASP A 22 13.50 7.57 -21.58
CA ASP A 22 12.75 8.25 -22.63
C ASP A 22 11.63 9.12 -22.04
N ARG A 23 11.07 8.71 -20.92
CA ARG A 23 10.02 9.42 -20.16
C ARG A 23 10.28 9.30 -18.67
N ILE A 24 10.06 10.40 -17.96
CA ILE A 24 10.10 10.44 -16.49
C ILE A 24 8.80 11.07 -16.01
N ILE A 25 8.04 10.36 -15.18
CA ILE A 25 6.85 10.87 -14.48
C ILE A 25 7.29 11.21 -13.05
N ASP A 26 7.03 12.44 -12.61
CA ASP A 26 7.53 12.97 -11.33
C ASP A 26 6.78 12.43 -10.09
N GLY A 27 5.65 11.74 -10.30
CA GLY A 27 4.75 11.26 -9.24
C GLY A 27 3.67 12.25 -8.82
N LYS A 28 3.68 13.48 -9.35
CA LYS A 28 2.68 14.54 -9.10
C LYS A 28 1.84 14.88 -10.32
N GLY A 29 2.04 14.15 -11.43
CA GLY A 29 1.35 14.34 -12.69
C GLY A 29 2.16 15.09 -13.74
N GLY A 30 3.37 15.58 -13.44
CA GLY A 30 4.33 16.09 -14.40
C GLY A 30 5.04 14.97 -15.14
N MET A 31 5.32 15.19 -16.44
CA MET A 31 6.09 14.28 -17.28
C MET A 31 7.10 15.05 -18.11
N VAL A 32 8.33 14.55 -18.18
CA VAL A 32 9.40 15.06 -19.04
C VAL A 32 9.93 13.94 -19.92
N SER A 33 10.36 14.30 -21.13
CA SER A 33 10.90 13.33 -22.10
C SER A 33 12.43 13.45 -22.20
N ASN A 34 13.09 12.33 -22.48
CA ASN A 34 14.54 12.25 -22.72
C ASN A 34 15.36 12.96 -21.64
N ALA A 35 15.18 12.52 -20.40
CA ALA A 35 15.76 13.18 -19.24
C ALA A 35 16.55 12.21 -18.34
N THR A 36 17.26 12.76 -17.37
CA THR A 36 18.09 12.00 -16.43
C THR A 36 17.72 12.28 -14.98
N VAL A 37 17.85 11.25 -14.13
CA VAL A 37 17.78 11.33 -12.68
C VAL A 37 19.16 10.92 -12.13
N THR A 38 19.74 11.79 -11.30
CA THR A 38 20.99 11.47 -10.60
C THR A 38 20.67 10.94 -9.20
N VAL A 39 21.32 9.85 -8.83
CA VAL A 39 21.21 9.21 -7.52
C VAL A 39 22.58 9.12 -6.88
N GLU A 40 22.69 9.50 -5.61
CA GLU A 40 23.90 9.33 -4.79
C GLU A 40 23.49 8.69 -3.45
N GLY A 41 24.07 7.53 -3.16
CA GLY A 41 23.65 6.73 -2.01
C GLY A 41 22.15 6.38 -2.11
N SER A 42 21.37 6.83 -1.15
CA SER A 42 19.91 6.58 -1.12
C SER A 42 19.06 7.74 -1.64
N ARG A 43 19.68 8.83 -2.17
CA ARG A 43 18.97 10.07 -2.46
C ARG A 43 19.03 10.47 -3.93
N ILE A 44 17.95 11.11 -4.39
CA ILE A 44 17.91 11.80 -5.68
C ILE A 44 18.60 13.16 -5.52
N MET A 45 19.47 13.49 -6.47
CA MET A 45 20.30 14.69 -6.46
C MET A 45 19.87 15.66 -7.57
N THR A 46 20.25 16.94 -7.43
CA THR A 46 20.02 17.97 -8.48
C THR A 46 20.87 17.73 -9.74
N GLY A 47 21.97 17.01 -9.61
CA GLY A 47 22.90 16.65 -10.69
C GLY A 47 24.09 15.92 -10.08
N GLY A 48 25.05 15.52 -10.90
CA GLY A 48 26.26 14.81 -10.46
C GLY A 48 26.75 13.81 -11.51
N ALA A 49 27.83 13.11 -11.20
CA ALA A 49 28.39 12.03 -11.99
C ALA A 49 28.08 10.68 -11.35
N GLY A 50 28.01 9.64 -12.16
CA GLY A 50 27.76 8.29 -11.67
C GLY A 50 27.78 7.26 -12.80
N LYS A 51 27.58 6.00 -12.45
CA LYS A 51 27.42 4.93 -13.44
C LYS A 51 26.15 5.18 -14.25
N LEU A 52 26.28 5.23 -15.57
CA LEU A 52 25.12 5.38 -16.47
C LEU A 52 24.26 4.12 -16.44
N ILE A 53 22.95 4.32 -16.29
CA ILE A 53 21.89 3.34 -16.53
C ILE A 53 21.00 3.91 -17.63
N ASP A 54 20.98 3.26 -18.79
CA ASP A 54 20.15 3.70 -19.92
C ASP A 54 18.87 2.84 -19.98
N LEU A 55 17.73 3.47 -19.70
CA LEU A 55 16.38 2.90 -19.73
C LEU A 55 15.64 3.30 -21.02
N LYS A 56 16.32 3.11 -22.18
CA LYS A 56 15.75 3.42 -23.48
C LYS A 56 14.44 2.65 -23.73
N GLY A 57 13.43 3.33 -24.27
CA GLY A 57 12.09 2.79 -24.50
C GLY A 57 11.21 2.74 -23.27
N MET A 58 11.71 3.14 -22.10
CA MET A 58 11.03 2.99 -20.82
C MET A 58 10.48 4.31 -20.27
N THR A 59 9.54 4.17 -19.34
CA THR A 59 9.04 5.25 -18.48
C THR A 59 9.49 5.02 -17.05
N LEU A 60 10.29 5.95 -16.53
CA LEU A 60 10.76 5.98 -15.13
C LEU A 60 9.75 6.74 -14.26
N MET A 61 9.46 6.19 -13.10
CA MET A 61 8.51 6.74 -12.12
C MET A 61 9.09 6.59 -10.70
N PRO A 62 8.55 7.31 -9.69
CA PRO A 62 8.79 6.93 -8.30
C PRO A 62 8.38 5.49 -8.08
N GLY A 63 9.10 4.78 -7.21
CA GLY A 63 8.69 3.44 -6.79
C GLY A 63 7.25 3.46 -6.27
N TRP A 64 6.44 2.53 -6.72
CA TRP A 64 5.03 2.48 -6.40
C TRP A 64 4.81 2.15 -4.92
N ILE A 65 3.70 2.64 -4.38
CA ILE A 65 3.28 2.51 -2.99
C ILE A 65 1.91 1.84 -2.96
N ASP A 66 1.80 0.76 -2.19
CA ASP A 66 0.56 0.05 -1.93
C ASP A 66 0.13 0.28 -0.47
N THR A 67 -0.98 0.98 -0.26
CA THR A 67 -1.42 1.40 1.08
C THR A 67 -2.23 0.35 1.82
N HIS A 68 -2.46 -0.84 1.20
CA HIS A 68 -3.22 -1.93 1.81
C HIS A 68 -2.75 -3.29 1.33
N THR A 69 -2.01 -4.03 2.15
CA THR A 69 -1.55 -5.38 1.84
C THR A 69 -1.62 -6.30 3.06
N HIS A 70 -1.53 -7.63 2.81
CA HIS A 70 -1.45 -8.68 3.83
C HIS A 70 -0.36 -9.70 3.48
N PRO A 71 0.95 -9.38 3.62
CA PRO A 71 2.05 -10.24 3.16
C PRO A 71 2.05 -11.66 3.76
N THR A 72 1.49 -11.85 4.95
CA THR A 72 1.39 -13.15 5.60
C THR A 72 0.33 -14.07 5.00
N TRP A 73 -0.60 -13.54 4.20
CA TRP A 73 -1.66 -14.34 3.58
C TRP A 73 -1.15 -15.02 2.32
N HIS A 74 -1.29 -16.34 2.24
CA HIS A 74 -0.74 -17.13 1.13
C HIS A 74 -1.56 -18.38 0.82
N PHE A 75 -1.25 -19.05 -0.29
CA PHE A 75 -1.76 -20.38 -0.59
C PHE A 75 -0.75 -21.44 -0.16
N LYS A 76 -1.24 -22.49 0.51
CA LYS A 76 -0.49 -23.68 0.86
C LYS A 76 -1.31 -24.90 0.42
N ASN A 77 -0.70 -25.82 -0.32
CA ASN A 77 -1.38 -27.01 -0.84
C ASN A 77 -2.69 -26.70 -1.60
N GLY A 78 -2.71 -25.59 -2.36
CA GLY A 78 -3.87 -25.16 -3.12
C GLY A 78 -5.01 -24.56 -2.30
N ARG A 79 -4.81 -24.27 -1.02
CA ARG A 79 -5.80 -23.69 -0.10
C ARG A 79 -5.28 -22.41 0.53
N PHE A 80 -6.21 -21.51 0.87
CA PHE A 80 -5.92 -20.24 1.52
C PHE A 80 -5.52 -20.40 3.00
N PHE A 81 -4.48 -19.65 3.41
CA PHE A 81 -4.00 -19.49 4.77
C PHE A 81 -3.78 -18.03 5.11
N GLN A 82 -4.10 -17.66 6.35
CA GLN A 82 -3.98 -16.28 6.88
C GLN A 82 -2.72 -16.07 7.72
N GLY A 83 -1.70 -16.92 7.59
CA GLY A 83 -0.50 -16.85 8.44
C GLY A 83 -0.75 -17.31 9.89
N ARG A 84 -1.71 -18.23 10.08
CA ARG A 84 -2.04 -18.81 11.42
C ARG A 84 -1.33 -20.12 11.70
N GLU A 85 -0.52 -20.60 10.76
CA GLU A 85 0.38 -21.74 10.95
C GLU A 85 1.57 -21.36 11.85
N ALA A 86 2.51 -22.30 12.04
CA ALA A 86 3.71 -22.01 12.84
C ALA A 86 4.41 -20.74 12.33
N PRO A 87 4.82 -19.81 13.22
CA PRO A 87 5.41 -18.53 12.83
C PRO A 87 6.62 -18.67 11.88
N GLN A 88 7.42 -19.73 12.06
CA GLN A 88 8.59 -20.02 11.23
C GLN A 88 8.20 -20.35 9.78
N GLU A 89 7.04 -20.95 9.57
CA GLU A 89 6.52 -21.24 8.24
C GLU A 89 5.88 -20.00 7.64
N ALA A 90 5.01 -19.32 8.38
CA ALA A 90 4.30 -18.11 7.93
C ALA A 90 5.27 -17.01 7.48
N ILE A 91 6.38 -16.80 8.19
CA ILE A 91 7.37 -15.77 7.83
C ILE A 91 8.09 -16.07 6.51
N LEU A 92 8.29 -17.34 6.15
CA LEU A 92 8.91 -17.71 4.87
C LEU A 92 7.99 -17.37 3.68
N TYR A 93 6.69 -17.64 3.82
CA TYR A 93 5.70 -17.20 2.80
C TYR A 93 5.63 -15.68 2.72
N ALA A 94 5.60 -15.00 3.87
CA ALA A 94 5.56 -13.54 3.91
C ALA A 94 6.79 -12.91 3.27
N ALA A 95 7.98 -13.48 3.46
CA ALA A 95 9.22 -13.04 2.81
C ALA A 95 9.16 -13.20 1.29
N GLY A 96 8.65 -14.35 0.80
CA GLY A 96 8.45 -14.57 -0.63
C GLY A 96 7.44 -13.59 -1.25
N ASN A 97 6.32 -13.35 -0.57
CA ASN A 97 5.31 -12.37 -0.99
C ASN A 97 5.86 -10.93 -1.01
N ALA A 98 6.64 -10.55 0.02
CA ALA A 98 7.27 -9.24 0.07
C ALA A 98 8.29 -9.05 -1.07
N GLN A 99 9.12 -10.07 -1.36
CA GLN A 99 10.05 -10.01 -2.47
C GLN A 99 9.31 -9.87 -3.82
N ALA A 100 8.28 -10.69 -4.06
CA ALA A 100 7.48 -10.63 -5.28
C ALA A 100 6.83 -9.24 -5.47
N THR A 101 6.32 -8.64 -4.40
CA THR A 101 5.74 -7.30 -4.40
C THR A 101 6.79 -6.22 -4.73
N LEU A 102 8.01 -6.32 -4.16
CA LEU A 102 9.10 -5.41 -4.49
C LEU A 102 9.54 -5.53 -5.96
N GLU A 103 9.71 -6.75 -6.47
CA GLU A 103 10.11 -7.00 -7.86
C GLU A 103 9.03 -6.57 -8.88
N ALA A 104 7.77 -6.49 -8.44
CA ALA A 104 6.66 -5.91 -9.20
C ALA A 104 6.63 -4.37 -9.19
N GLY A 105 7.61 -3.68 -8.57
CA GLY A 105 7.77 -2.22 -8.60
C GLY A 105 7.26 -1.49 -7.36
N PHE A 106 6.72 -2.20 -6.38
CA PHE A 106 6.22 -1.59 -5.14
C PHE A 106 7.34 -1.51 -4.10
N THR A 107 7.93 -0.33 -3.96
CA THR A 107 9.06 -0.09 -3.04
C THR A 107 8.63 0.17 -1.60
N THR A 108 7.37 0.53 -1.40
CA THR A 108 6.76 0.75 -0.08
C THR A 108 5.36 0.12 -0.03
N VAL A 109 5.05 -0.56 1.08
CA VAL A 109 3.71 -1.10 1.34
C VAL A 109 3.26 -0.79 2.77
N GLN A 110 1.94 -0.69 2.98
CA GLN A 110 1.35 -0.69 4.30
C GLN A 110 0.63 -2.02 4.51
N SER A 111 1.12 -2.83 5.47
CA SER A 111 0.44 -4.05 5.88
C SER A 111 -0.59 -3.76 6.97
N LEU A 112 -1.82 -4.14 6.72
CA LEU A 112 -2.94 -3.87 7.62
C LEU A 112 -3.28 -5.10 8.49
N GLY A 113 -2.25 -5.80 8.96
CA GLY A 113 -2.38 -6.57 10.11
C GLY A 113 -1.97 -8.02 10.24
N ALA A 114 -0.76 -8.29 10.62
CA ALA A 114 -0.34 -9.49 11.34
C ALA A 114 0.83 -9.13 12.26
N LEU A 115 0.97 -9.79 13.42
CA LEU A 115 2.11 -9.56 14.33
C LEU A 115 3.45 -9.84 13.66
N LEU A 116 3.52 -10.85 12.80
CA LEU A 116 4.72 -11.22 12.03
C LEU A 116 5.20 -10.14 11.05
N ASP A 117 4.36 -9.16 10.73
CA ASP A 117 4.77 -8.04 9.87
C ASP A 117 5.88 -7.20 10.51
N GLY A 118 5.92 -7.15 11.86
CA GLY A 118 7.00 -6.50 12.61
C GLY A 118 8.34 -7.17 12.36
N ASP A 119 8.40 -8.49 12.51
CA ASP A 119 9.61 -9.28 12.28
C ASP A 119 10.05 -9.20 10.81
N LEU A 120 9.09 -9.28 9.88
CA LEU A 120 9.35 -9.14 8.44
C LEU A 120 9.93 -7.76 8.10
N ARG A 121 9.32 -6.68 8.60
CA ARG A 121 9.79 -5.31 8.46
C ARG A 121 11.22 -5.16 8.96
N ASP A 122 11.48 -5.65 10.16
CA ASP A 122 12.77 -5.47 10.84
C ASP A 122 13.88 -6.26 10.13
N ALA A 123 13.59 -7.49 9.64
CA ALA A 123 14.51 -8.27 8.83
C ALA A 123 14.82 -7.61 7.47
N ILE A 124 13.83 -6.99 6.82
CA ILE A 124 14.02 -6.22 5.59
C ILE A 124 14.86 -4.95 5.86
N ASN A 125 14.57 -4.23 6.94
CA ASN A 125 15.33 -3.02 7.32
C ASN A 125 16.79 -3.33 7.67
N ALA A 126 17.03 -4.47 8.30
CA ALA A 126 18.38 -4.98 8.58
C ALA A 126 19.11 -5.52 7.32
N GLY A 127 18.43 -5.61 6.18
CA GLY A 127 19.00 -6.15 4.93
C GLY A 127 19.16 -7.68 4.91
N VAL A 128 18.55 -8.38 5.86
CA VAL A 128 18.53 -9.86 5.93
C VAL A 128 17.61 -10.43 4.84
N LEU A 129 16.47 -9.76 4.61
CA LEU A 129 15.51 -10.13 3.59
C LEU A 129 15.37 -9.02 2.53
N LYS A 130 15.02 -9.43 1.31
CA LYS A 130 14.61 -8.50 0.25
C LYS A 130 13.11 -8.24 0.37
N GLY A 131 12.71 -6.98 0.30
CA GLY A 131 11.30 -6.58 0.36
C GLY A 131 11.12 -5.08 0.29
N PRO A 132 9.88 -4.58 0.15
CA PRO A 132 9.57 -3.15 0.20
C PRO A 132 9.83 -2.58 1.59
N ARG A 133 9.78 -1.25 1.73
CA ARG A 133 9.57 -0.61 3.04
C ARG A 133 8.19 -1.02 3.54
N ILE A 134 8.10 -1.55 4.75
CA ILE A 134 6.83 -1.97 5.35
C ILE A 134 6.46 -1.02 6.48
N LEU A 135 5.23 -0.49 6.42
CA LEU A 135 4.52 0.09 7.56
C LEU A 135 3.48 -0.94 7.98
N THR A 136 3.24 -1.11 9.29
CA THR A 136 2.29 -2.14 9.73
C THR A 136 1.43 -1.70 10.89
N SER A 137 0.19 -2.23 10.92
CA SER A 137 -0.70 -2.10 12.08
C SER A 137 -0.43 -3.16 13.15
N LEU A 138 0.35 -4.20 12.86
CA LEU A 138 0.61 -5.37 13.73
C LEU A 138 -0.67 -6.13 14.13
N ARG A 139 -1.72 -5.42 14.48
CA ARG A 139 -3.02 -5.95 14.94
C ARG A 139 -4.17 -5.23 14.26
N GLN A 140 -5.33 -5.83 14.33
CA GLN A 140 -6.58 -5.30 13.80
C GLN A 140 -7.60 -5.16 14.94
N ILE A 141 -8.46 -4.16 14.83
CA ILE A 141 -9.53 -3.85 15.79
C ILE A 141 -10.87 -4.12 15.10
N ASN A 142 -11.79 -4.75 15.81
CA ASN A 142 -13.16 -5.00 15.36
C ASN A 142 -14.15 -4.94 16.54
N GLU A 143 -15.42 -5.20 16.30
CA GLU A 143 -16.49 -5.19 17.29
C GLU A 143 -16.25 -6.15 18.48
N ASN A 144 -15.47 -7.21 18.27
CA ASN A 144 -15.15 -8.22 19.30
C ASN A 144 -13.88 -7.90 20.10
N THR A 145 -13.19 -6.80 19.78
CA THR A 145 -11.97 -6.38 20.50
C THR A 145 -12.26 -6.05 21.98
N GLY A 146 -13.47 -5.55 22.26
CA GLY A 146 -13.95 -5.26 23.59
C GLY A 146 -14.65 -3.89 23.68
N ASP A 147 -14.82 -3.41 24.91
CA ASP A 147 -15.40 -2.10 25.17
C ASP A 147 -14.43 -0.95 24.73
N PRO A 148 -14.90 0.30 24.69
CA PRO A 148 -14.08 1.44 24.28
C PRO A 148 -12.75 1.58 25.04
N GLU A 149 -12.68 1.25 26.34
CA GLU A 149 -11.43 1.38 27.09
C GLU A 149 -10.42 0.31 26.72
N LYS A 150 -10.84 -0.94 26.56
CA LYS A 150 -9.98 -2.02 26.03
C LYS A 150 -9.41 -1.70 24.65
N ILE A 151 -10.20 -1.05 23.79
CA ILE A 151 -9.72 -0.59 22.48
C ILE A 151 -8.62 0.45 22.64
N ARG A 152 -8.79 1.44 23.55
CA ARG A 152 -7.73 2.41 23.84
C ARG A 152 -6.48 1.77 24.40
N GLU A 153 -6.62 0.86 25.34
CA GLU A 153 -5.48 0.10 25.91
C GLU A 153 -4.73 -0.67 24.83
N LEU A 154 -5.46 -1.36 23.94
CA LEU A 154 -4.86 -2.08 22.82
C LEU A 154 -4.07 -1.15 21.89
N ILE A 155 -4.60 0.03 21.56
CA ILE A 155 -3.91 0.99 20.68
C ILE A 155 -2.64 1.53 21.35
N ARG A 156 -2.68 1.83 22.65
CA ARG A 156 -1.48 2.19 23.42
C ARG A 156 -0.43 1.09 23.38
N GLN A 157 -0.86 -0.18 23.47
CA GLN A 157 0.04 -1.32 23.34
C GLN A 157 0.57 -1.45 21.89
N MET A 158 -0.27 -1.32 20.88
CA MET A 158 0.17 -1.33 19.47
C MET A 158 1.25 -0.27 19.21
N LYS A 159 1.09 0.94 19.76
CA LYS A 159 2.12 2.00 19.68
C LYS A 159 3.44 1.58 20.33
N LYS A 160 3.40 0.98 21.50
CA LYS A 160 4.60 0.46 22.21
C LYS A 160 5.28 -0.66 21.43
N ASP A 161 4.49 -1.50 20.77
CA ASP A 161 4.98 -2.63 19.96
C ASP A 161 5.54 -2.16 18.60
N GLY A 162 5.46 -0.85 18.28
CA GLY A 162 6.01 -0.28 17.06
C GLY A 162 5.07 -0.31 15.86
N ALA A 163 3.74 -0.30 16.08
CA ALA A 163 2.78 -0.10 14.98
C ALA A 163 2.92 1.30 14.37
N ASP A 164 2.78 1.39 13.06
CA ASP A 164 2.86 2.62 12.26
C ASP A 164 1.47 3.22 11.98
N VAL A 165 0.44 2.41 12.12
CA VAL A 165 -0.95 2.73 11.80
C VAL A 165 -1.90 1.87 12.65
N VAL A 166 -3.11 2.36 12.89
CA VAL A 166 -4.22 1.57 13.45
C VAL A 166 -5.12 1.09 12.31
N LYS A 167 -5.41 -0.22 12.24
CA LYS A 167 -6.42 -0.81 11.36
C LYS A 167 -7.64 -1.22 12.17
N MET A 168 -8.84 -0.81 11.71
CA MET A 168 -10.10 -1.30 12.28
C MET A 168 -11.09 -1.72 11.21
N PHE A 169 -12.07 -2.53 11.61
CA PHE A 169 -13.21 -2.97 10.81
C PHE A 169 -14.48 -2.37 11.40
N ALA A 170 -14.89 -1.20 10.89
CA ALA A 170 -16.13 -0.55 11.33
C ALA A 170 -17.37 -1.27 10.82
N THR A 171 -17.25 -2.02 9.72
CA THR A 171 -18.32 -2.80 9.09
C THR A 171 -17.92 -4.25 8.90
N ALA A 172 -18.91 -5.11 8.71
CA ALA A 172 -18.70 -6.47 8.22
C ALA A 172 -18.03 -6.47 6.84
N SER A 173 -17.47 -7.61 6.44
CA SER A 173 -17.01 -7.85 5.07
C SER A 173 -18.14 -7.68 4.06
N ILE A 174 -17.80 -7.33 2.82
CA ILE A 174 -18.77 -7.35 1.71
C ILE A 174 -19.40 -8.73 1.52
N ARG A 175 -18.68 -9.81 1.85
CA ARG A 175 -19.20 -11.19 1.83
C ARG A 175 -20.37 -11.41 2.79
N ASP A 176 -20.49 -10.57 3.81
CA ASP A 176 -21.54 -10.59 4.84
C ASP A 176 -22.47 -9.36 4.71
N GLY A 177 -22.46 -8.70 3.53
CA GLY A 177 -23.32 -7.57 3.21
C GLY A 177 -22.84 -6.20 3.69
N GLY A 178 -21.64 -6.09 4.31
CA GLY A 178 -20.94 -4.83 4.57
C GLY A 178 -21.57 -3.85 5.57
N LYS A 179 -22.52 -4.29 6.40
CA LYS A 179 -23.21 -3.43 7.40
C LYS A 179 -22.27 -3.05 8.55
N GLN A 180 -22.53 -1.92 9.21
CA GLN A 180 -21.78 -1.52 10.41
C GLN A 180 -21.91 -2.56 11.52
N THR A 181 -20.77 -2.92 12.12
CA THR A 181 -20.66 -3.89 13.23
C THR A 181 -20.12 -3.25 14.50
N MET A 182 -19.10 -2.40 14.40
CA MET A 182 -18.61 -1.63 15.57
C MET A 182 -19.64 -0.57 15.98
N SER A 183 -19.84 -0.41 17.27
CA SER A 183 -20.60 0.73 17.80
C SER A 183 -19.88 2.05 17.55
N THR A 184 -20.62 3.15 17.47
CA THR A 184 -20.03 4.50 17.33
C THR A 184 -19.01 4.79 18.44
N ALA A 185 -19.30 4.40 19.69
CA ALA A 185 -18.39 4.57 20.82
C ALA A 185 -17.08 3.80 20.68
N GLN A 186 -17.10 2.59 20.08
CA GLN A 186 -15.88 1.84 19.79
C GLN A 186 -15.07 2.52 18.68
N ILE A 187 -15.72 3.02 17.63
CA ILE A 187 -15.08 3.76 16.52
C ILE A 187 -14.44 5.05 17.04
N GLU A 188 -15.16 5.82 17.85
CA GLU A 188 -14.67 7.05 18.48
C GLU A 188 -13.46 6.78 19.38
N ALA A 189 -13.51 5.71 20.19
CA ALA A 189 -12.39 5.30 21.02
C ALA A 189 -11.16 4.95 20.19
N ALA A 190 -11.34 4.23 19.09
CA ALA A 190 -10.24 3.81 18.24
C ALA A 190 -9.60 4.99 17.48
N CYS A 191 -10.39 5.81 16.78
CA CYS A 191 -9.86 6.96 16.03
C CYS A 191 -9.25 8.01 16.98
N GLY A 192 -9.93 8.29 18.13
CA GLY A 192 -9.47 9.26 19.13
C GLY A 192 -8.15 8.85 19.77
N GLU A 193 -8.03 7.59 20.21
CA GLU A 193 -6.79 7.09 20.82
C GLU A 193 -5.65 7.01 19.78
N ALA A 194 -5.92 6.56 18.56
CA ALA A 194 -4.92 6.57 17.49
C ALA A 194 -4.33 7.97 17.30
N LYS A 195 -5.19 8.99 17.21
CA LYS A 195 -4.77 10.40 17.12
C LYS A 195 -3.96 10.84 18.34
N ALA A 196 -4.38 10.48 19.55
CA ALA A 196 -3.67 10.81 20.79
C ALA A 196 -2.28 10.19 20.85
N GLN A 197 -2.09 9.00 20.26
CA GLN A 197 -0.81 8.31 20.16
C GLN A 197 0.04 8.76 18.93
N GLY A 198 -0.44 9.73 18.15
CA GLY A 198 0.23 10.19 16.93
C GLY A 198 0.24 9.12 15.81
N LEU A 199 -0.73 8.21 15.82
CA LEU A 199 -0.92 7.20 14.80
C LEU A 199 -2.02 7.62 13.81
N ARG A 200 -1.84 7.27 12.54
CA ARG A 200 -2.91 7.27 11.55
C ARG A 200 -3.88 6.13 11.85
N ALA A 201 -5.13 6.27 11.43
CA ALA A 201 -6.11 5.19 11.53
C ALA A 201 -6.80 5.00 10.18
N VAL A 202 -6.81 3.76 9.68
CA VAL A 202 -7.47 3.36 8.44
C VAL A 202 -8.57 2.33 8.74
N VAL A 203 -9.69 2.47 8.04
CA VAL A 203 -10.95 1.84 8.42
C VAL A 203 -11.54 1.05 7.27
N HIS A 204 -11.65 -0.26 7.44
CA HIS A 204 -12.51 -1.08 6.59
C HIS A 204 -13.97 -0.67 6.81
N ALA A 205 -14.59 -0.05 5.82
CA ALA A 205 -15.96 0.41 5.90
C ALA A 205 -16.63 0.37 4.53
N HIS A 206 -17.51 -0.62 4.30
CA HIS A 206 -18.32 -0.69 3.08
C HIS A 206 -19.53 0.24 3.15
N ALA A 207 -20.29 0.19 4.25
CA ALA A 207 -21.50 1.01 4.44
C ALA A 207 -21.15 2.46 4.84
N ALA A 208 -21.95 3.41 4.36
CA ALA A 208 -21.81 4.83 4.62
C ALA A 208 -21.85 5.19 6.12
N ASP A 209 -22.68 4.53 6.92
CA ASP A 209 -22.81 4.82 8.35
C ASP A 209 -21.51 4.59 9.12
N GLY A 210 -20.88 3.42 8.91
CA GLY A 210 -19.59 3.12 9.52
C GLY A 210 -18.48 4.06 9.07
N ALA A 211 -18.46 4.42 7.77
CA ALA A 211 -17.52 5.38 7.22
C ALA A 211 -17.72 6.79 7.81
N LYS A 212 -18.97 7.30 7.87
CA LYS A 212 -19.29 8.60 8.50
C LYS A 212 -18.87 8.67 9.95
N ALA A 213 -19.18 7.62 10.73
CA ALA A 213 -18.76 7.55 12.14
C ALA A 213 -17.22 7.64 12.26
N ALA A 214 -16.47 6.92 11.44
CA ALA A 214 -15.02 6.93 11.44
C ALA A 214 -14.43 8.28 11.01
N ILE A 215 -14.98 8.92 9.98
CA ILE A 215 -14.54 10.24 9.49
C ILE A 215 -14.77 11.31 10.58
N LEU A 216 -15.94 11.32 11.21
CA LEU A 216 -16.28 12.27 12.28
C LEU A 216 -15.42 12.06 13.53
N ALA A 217 -15.05 10.81 13.82
CA ALA A 217 -14.14 10.46 14.91
C ALA A 217 -12.66 10.81 14.62
N GLY A 218 -12.33 11.26 13.39
CA GLY A 218 -11.00 11.72 13.01
C GLY A 218 -10.07 10.63 12.47
N CYS A 219 -10.61 9.53 12.00
CA CYS A 219 -9.84 8.55 11.24
C CYS A 219 -9.36 9.13 9.90
N THR A 220 -8.23 8.62 9.38
CA THR A 220 -7.48 9.26 8.29
C THR A 220 -7.72 8.62 6.91
N GLY A 221 -8.26 7.42 6.85
CA GLY A 221 -8.52 6.71 5.59
C GLY A 221 -9.69 5.75 5.68
N ILE A 222 -10.43 5.61 4.58
CA ILE A 222 -11.52 4.64 4.40
C ILE A 222 -11.11 3.66 3.31
N GLU A 223 -11.15 2.38 3.65
CA GLU A 223 -10.85 1.25 2.78
C GLU A 223 -12.15 0.68 2.20
N HIS A 224 -12.12 0.27 0.94
CA HIS A 224 -13.19 -0.32 0.14
C HIS A 224 -14.33 0.65 -0.20
N GLY A 225 -15.06 1.15 0.77
CA GLY A 225 -16.09 2.17 0.60
C GLY A 225 -17.19 1.83 -0.43
N THR A 226 -17.46 0.56 -0.68
CA THR A 226 -18.25 0.06 -1.81
C THR A 226 -19.66 0.65 -1.88
N MET A 227 -20.24 1.07 -0.73
CA MET A 227 -21.60 1.59 -0.61
C MET A 227 -21.64 3.01 -0.04
N LEU A 228 -20.58 3.81 -0.26
CA LEU A 228 -20.59 5.22 0.18
C LEU A 228 -21.60 6.04 -0.64
N ASP A 229 -22.33 6.90 0.06
CA ASP A 229 -23.17 7.93 -0.55
C ASP A 229 -22.39 9.24 -0.81
N ASP A 230 -22.97 10.14 -1.61
CA ASP A 230 -22.34 11.41 -1.98
C ASP A 230 -22.08 12.29 -0.75
N ALA A 231 -22.95 12.26 0.24
CA ALA A 231 -22.75 13.01 1.48
C ALA A 231 -21.51 12.53 2.27
N THR A 232 -21.22 11.22 2.23
CA THR A 232 -20.00 10.66 2.83
C THR A 232 -18.76 11.09 2.03
N LEU A 233 -18.83 11.10 0.70
CA LEU A 233 -17.75 11.56 -0.16
C LEU A 233 -17.44 13.05 0.05
N ASP A 234 -18.47 13.89 0.19
CA ASP A 234 -18.30 15.31 0.54
C ASP A 234 -17.64 15.48 1.90
N LEU A 235 -18.07 14.70 2.91
CA LEU A 235 -17.46 14.71 4.24
C LEU A 235 -15.98 14.27 4.21
N MET A 236 -15.64 13.25 3.40
CA MET A 236 -14.24 12.85 3.21
C MET A 236 -13.40 13.98 2.63
N ARG A 237 -13.89 14.65 1.59
CA ARG A 237 -13.22 15.83 1.01
C ARG A 237 -13.01 16.92 2.06
N GLU A 238 -14.05 17.30 2.78
CA GLU A 238 -14.02 18.36 3.80
C GLU A 238 -13.04 18.08 4.94
N LYS A 239 -13.00 16.84 5.39
CA LYS A 239 -12.09 16.39 6.47
C LYS A 239 -10.71 15.98 5.96
N GLY A 240 -10.49 15.92 4.63
CA GLY A 240 -9.23 15.52 4.02
C GLY A 240 -8.90 14.04 4.18
N VAL A 241 -9.91 13.20 4.40
CA VAL A 241 -9.78 11.75 4.58
C VAL A 241 -9.49 11.09 3.23
N PHE A 242 -8.56 10.14 3.22
CA PHE A 242 -8.18 9.39 2.03
C PHE A 242 -9.16 8.25 1.75
N PHE A 243 -9.34 7.93 0.48
CA PHE A 243 -10.18 6.82 -0.01
C PHE A 243 -9.33 5.79 -0.74
N ASP A 244 -9.49 4.51 -0.38
CA ASP A 244 -8.82 3.39 -1.03
C ASP A 244 -9.85 2.35 -1.51
N PRO A 245 -10.17 2.28 -2.82
CA PRO A 245 -11.24 1.44 -3.35
C PRO A 245 -10.93 -0.05 -3.40
N ASN A 246 -9.65 -0.48 -3.61
CA ASN A 246 -9.18 -1.88 -3.62
C ASN A 246 -9.89 -2.81 -4.64
N PHE A 247 -9.69 -2.61 -5.93
CA PHE A 247 -10.29 -3.45 -6.99
C PHE A 247 -9.70 -4.84 -7.04
N LEU A 248 -8.34 -4.93 -6.94
CA LEU A 248 -7.62 -6.19 -7.13
C LEU A 248 -8.13 -7.30 -6.22
N VAL A 249 -8.44 -7.00 -4.97
CA VAL A 249 -8.85 -8.04 -4.00
C VAL A 249 -10.10 -8.78 -4.44
N LEU A 250 -11.12 -8.07 -4.96
CA LEU A 250 -12.35 -8.71 -5.44
C LEU A 250 -12.08 -9.61 -6.65
N HIS A 251 -11.35 -9.09 -7.65
CA HIS A 251 -10.95 -9.88 -8.81
C HIS A 251 -10.13 -11.11 -8.39
N ASN A 252 -9.16 -10.94 -7.50
CA ASN A 252 -8.31 -12.03 -7.02
C ASN A 252 -9.11 -13.13 -6.30
N TYR A 253 -10.10 -12.77 -5.48
CA TYR A 253 -10.97 -13.76 -4.83
C TYR A 253 -11.78 -14.55 -5.85
N ILE A 254 -12.38 -13.85 -6.82
CA ILE A 254 -13.20 -14.48 -7.88
C ILE A 254 -12.34 -15.41 -8.74
N ASP A 255 -11.17 -14.96 -9.19
CA ASP A 255 -10.22 -15.75 -10.01
C ASP A 255 -9.71 -17.00 -9.27
N ASN A 256 -9.58 -16.94 -7.97
CA ASN A 256 -9.08 -18.02 -7.12
C ASN A 256 -10.19 -18.68 -6.27
N LYS A 257 -11.46 -18.56 -6.65
CA LYS A 257 -12.62 -19.03 -5.89
C LYS A 257 -12.43 -20.43 -5.31
N THR A 258 -11.94 -21.38 -6.09
CA THR A 258 -11.75 -22.78 -5.64
C THR A 258 -10.76 -22.94 -4.48
N LYS A 259 -9.81 -22.02 -4.34
CA LYS A 259 -8.79 -22.06 -3.27
C LYS A 259 -9.29 -21.43 -1.96
N TYR A 260 -10.31 -20.56 -2.05
CA TYR A 260 -10.92 -19.88 -0.91
C TYR A 260 -12.21 -20.55 -0.43
N LEU A 261 -12.99 -21.12 -1.35
CA LEU A 261 -14.34 -21.63 -1.08
C LEU A 261 -14.39 -22.57 0.13
N ASN A 262 -15.40 -22.36 0.98
CA ASN A 262 -15.64 -23.08 2.24
C ASN A 262 -14.56 -22.86 3.33
N ILE A 263 -13.87 -21.71 3.29
CA ILE A 263 -12.98 -21.27 4.37
C ILE A 263 -13.60 -20.01 5.00
N GLY A 264 -14.03 -20.09 6.27
CA GLY A 264 -14.71 -18.98 6.95
C GLY A 264 -15.95 -18.49 6.17
N ASN A 265 -16.04 -17.18 5.92
CA ASN A 265 -17.15 -16.57 5.17
C ASN A 265 -16.95 -16.53 3.64
N TYR A 266 -15.99 -17.29 3.09
CA TYR A 266 -15.87 -17.50 1.64
C TYR A 266 -16.84 -18.60 1.17
N THR A 267 -18.13 -18.31 1.26
CA THR A 267 -19.24 -19.17 0.84
C THR A 267 -19.67 -18.84 -0.59
N GLU A 268 -20.49 -19.67 -1.22
CA GLU A 268 -21.09 -19.35 -2.54
C GLU A 268 -21.86 -18.02 -2.49
N GLU A 269 -22.61 -17.76 -1.41
CA GLU A 269 -23.31 -16.49 -1.20
C GLU A 269 -22.33 -15.32 -1.06
N GLY A 270 -21.23 -15.51 -0.29
CA GLY A 270 -20.17 -14.50 -0.16
C GLY A 270 -19.52 -14.15 -1.50
N PHE A 271 -19.30 -15.13 -2.38
CA PHE A 271 -18.82 -14.88 -3.75
C PHE A 271 -19.85 -14.11 -4.59
N ALA A 272 -21.14 -14.45 -4.48
CA ALA A 272 -22.20 -13.70 -5.16
C ALA A 272 -22.28 -12.23 -4.70
N TYR A 273 -22.02 -11.94 -3.41
CA TYR A 273 -21.90 -10.57 -2.93
C TYR A 273 -20.65 -9.85 -3.51
N MET A 274 -19.52 -10.52 -3.62
CA MET A 274 -18.30 -9.94 -4.22
C MET A 274 -18.51 -9.60 -5.71
N GLU A 275 -19.15 -10.49 -6.48
CA GLU A 275 -19.48 -10.24 -7.88
C GLU A 275 -20.42 -9.01 -8.03
N LYS A 276 -21.43 -8.88 -7.17
CA LYS A 276 -22.32 -7.71 -7.13
C LYS A 276 -21.60 -6.42 -6.71
N ALA A 277 -20.51 -6.51 -5.96
CA ALA A 277 -19.74 -5.36 -5.50
C ALA A 277 -18.86 -4.74 -6.60
N LEU A 278 -18.47 -5.50 -7.64
CA LEU A 278 -17.61 -4.99 -8.73
C LEU A 278 -18.16 -3.72 -9.42
N PRO A 279 -19.42 -3.66 -9.87
CA PRO A 279 -19.98 -2.43 -10.43
C PRO A 279 -20.11 -1.30 -9.40
N LEU A 280 -20.33 -1.62 -8.12
CA LEU A 280 -20.46 -0.62 -7.06
C LEU A 280 -19.14 0.07 -6.77
N ILE A 281 -18.01 -0.68 -6.72
CA ILE A 281 -16.69 -0.10 -6.51
C ILE A 281 -16.28 0.79 -7.70
N SER A 282 -16.67 0.42 -8.92
CA SER A 282 -16.47 1.24 -10.12
C SER A 282 -17.26 2.56 -10.05
N ASP A 283 -18.50 2.51 -9.60
CA ASP A 283 -19.35 3.69 -9.44
C ASP A 283 -18.82 4.62 -8.34
N VAL A 284 -18.48 4.07 -7.16
CA VAL A 284 -18.00 4.91 -6.05
C VAL A 284 -16.67 5.58 -6.37
N LEU A 285 -15.75 4.94 -7.13
CA LEU A 285 -14.51 5.58 -7.55
C LEU A 285 -14.79 6.78 -8.46
N LYS A 286 -15.67 6.63 -9.47
CA LYS A 286 -16.09 7.74 -10.37
C LYS A 286 -16.69 8.89 -9.58
N ARG A 287 -17.57 8.59 -8.60
CA ARG A 287 -18.15 9.63 -7.73
C ARG A 287 -17.12 10.27 -6.81
N ALA A 288 -16.20 9.51 -6.22
CA ALA A 288 -15.13 10.03 -5.39
C ALA A 288 -14.24 11.02 -6.17
N ARG A 289 -13.90 10.71 -7.43
CA ARG A 289 -13.18 11.65 -8.32
C ARG A 289 -13.98 12.92 -8.58
N LYS A 290 -15.28 12.79 -8.90
CA LYS A 290 -16.17 13.94 -9.13
C LYS A 290 -16.29 14.84 -7.88
N HIS A 291 -16.29 14.24 -6.68
CA HIS A 291 -16.33 14.95 -5.40
C HIS A 291 -14.95 15.45 -4.92
N ASN A 292 -13.89 15.26 -5.73
CA ASN A 292 -12.51 15.66 -5.40
C ASN A 292 -11.99 15.02 -4.10
N VAL A 293 -12.37 13.77 -3.82
CA VAL A 293 -11.81 12.98 -2.72
C VAL A 293 -10.39 12.58 -3.06
N LYS A 294 -9.49 12.58 -2.09
CA LYS A 294 -8.12 12.10 -2.25
C LYS A 294 -8.12 10.57 -2.33
N VAL A 295 -7.98 10.03 -3.53
CA VAL A 295 -7.94 8.58 -3.76
C VAL A 295 -6.50 8.10 -3.72
N VAL A 296 -6.21 7.14 -2.83
CA VAL A 296 -4.92 6.46 -2.71
C VAL A 296 -4.92 5.12 -3.45
N PHE A 297 -3.77 4.49 -3.53
CA PHE A 297 -3.59 3.20 -4.19
C PHE A 297 -3.30 2.12 -3.15
N GLY A 298 -4.27 1.29 -2.88
CA GLY A 298 -4.13 0.06 -2.14
C GLY A 298 -4.82 -1.08 -2.89
N THR A 299 -4.29 -2.25 -2.73
CA THR A 299 -4.75 -3.44 -3.46
C THR A 299 -5.53 -4.40 -2.59
N ASP A 300 -5.37 -4.31 -1.27
CA ASP A 300 -5.73 -5.37 -0.32
C ASP A 300 -5.13 -6.72 -0.76
N ALA A 301 -3.84 -6.69 -1.16
CA ALA A 301 -3.17 -7.88 -1.66
C ALA A 301 -3.12 -8.97 -0.60
N VAL A 302 -3.77 -10.08 -0.94
CA VAL A 302 -3.91 -11.31 -0.17
C VAL A 302 -3.29 -12.48 -0.94
N ALA A 303 -3.50 -13.71 -0.49
CA ALA A 303 -3.03 -14.91 -1.19
C ALA A 303 -3.39 -14.89 -2.69
N GLY A 304 -2.38 -15.04 -3.55
CA GLY A 304 -2.52 -15.01 -5.01
C GLY A 304 -2.46 -13.62 -5.65
N ALA A 305 -2.43 -12.54 -4.87
CA ALA A 305 -2.33 -11.17 -5.38
C ALA A 305 -0.92 -10.57 -5.29
N HIS A 306 -0.07 -11.09 -4.38
CA HIS A 306 1.30 -10.59 -4.22
C HIS A 306 2.12 -10.74 -5.51
N GLY A 307 2.81 -9.67 -5.92
CA GLY A 307 3.49 -9.60 -7.22
C GLY A 307 2.58 -9.27 -8.40
N ARG A 308 1.25 -9.23 -8.19
CA ARG A 308 0.23 -8.79 -9.16
C ARG A 308 -0.40 -7.44 -8.78
N ASN A 309 0.12 -6.78 -7.75
CA ASN A 309 -0.39 -5.50 -7.24
C ASN A 309 -0.60 -4.45 -8.35
N TYR A 310 0.21 -4.49 -9.42
CA TYR A 310 0.07 -3.61 -10.59
C TYR A 310 -1.27 -3.77 -11.34
N GLU A 311 -1.99 -4.86 -11.16
CA GLU A 311 -3.30 -5.06 -11.81
C GLU A 311 -4.35 -4.07 -11.29
N GLU A 312 -4.18 -3.55 -10.08
CA GLU A 312 -5.02 -2.47 -9.54
C GLU A 312 -5.03 -1.24 -10.47
N PHE A 313 -3.88 -0.84 -11.04
CA PHE A 313 -3.83 0.24 -12.04
C PHE A 313 -4.74 -0.05 -13.23
N ILE A 314 -4.74 -1.30 -13.69
CA ILE A 314 -5.48 -1.71 -14.88
C ILE A 314 -6.97 -1.69 -14.60
N TYR A 315 -7.40 -2.23 -13.45
CA TYR A 315 -8.81 -2.24 -13.05
C TYR A 315 -9.33 -0.83 -12.80
N ARG A 316 -8.57 0.03 -12.12
CA ARG A 316 -8.95 1.44 -11.91
C ARG A 316 -9.17 2.20 -13.20
N VAL A 317 -8.34 1.97 -14.21
CA VAL A 317 -8.47 2.65 -15.50
C VAL A 317 -9.60 2.03 -16.33
N LYS A 318 -9.64 0.69 -16.45
CA LYS A 318 -10.60 0.01 -17.33
C LYS A 318 -12.02 -0.02 -16.78
N ASP A 319 -12.14 -0.29 -15.49
CA ASP A 319 -13.43 -0.51 -14.82
C ASP A 319 -13.83 0.72 -14.00
N GLY A 320 -12.88 1.30 -13.27
CA GLY A 320 -13.09 2.44 -12.38
C GLY A 320 -13.16 3.80 -13.07
N GLY A 321 -12.69 3.89 -14.34
CA GLY A 321 -12.74 5.12 -15.13
C GLY A 321 -11.68 6.17 -14.75
N ASP A 322 -10.65 5.82 -13.96
CA ASP A 322 -9.50 6.69 -13.74
C ASP A 322 -8.76 6.95 -15.07
N ARG A 323 -8.24 8.16 -15.23
CA ARG A 323 -7.22 8.40 -16.25
C ARG A 323 -5.91 7.71 -15.81
N PRO A 324 -5.09 7.18 -16.73
CA PRO A 324 -3.85 6.48 -16.36
C PRO A 324 -2.95 7.30 -15.41
N MET A 325 -2.80 8.61 -15.64
CA MET A 325 -2.01 9.47 -14.78
C MET A 325 -2.61 9.61 -13.36
N GLU A 326 -3.93 9.63 -13.22
CA GLU A 326 -4.59 9.65 -11.90
C GLU A 326 -4.29 8.41 -11.09
N ALA A 327 -4.34 7.24 -11.73
CA ALA A 327 -3.96 5.98 -11.11
C ALA A 327 -2.47 5.98 -10.69
N ILE A 328 -1.55 6.47 -11.54
CA ILE A 328 -0.11 6.57 -11.23
C ILE A 328 0.12 7.52 -10.04
N VAL A 329 -0.49 8.70 -10.04
CA VAL A 329 -0.36 9.69 -8.97
C VAL A 329 -0.93 9.14 -7.65
N SER A 330 -1.99 8.33 -7.70
CA SER A 330 -2.56 7.68 -6.50
C SER A 330 -1.59 6.68 -5.85
N ALA A 331 -0.73 6.02 -6.65
CA ALA A 331 0.27 5.05 -6.19
C ALA A 331 1.65 5.68 -5.86
N THR A 332 1.77 6.99 -5.98
CA THR A 332 3.02 7.71 -5.78
C THR A 332 2.86 8.83 -4.75
N SER A 333 2.74 10.09 -5.16
CA SER A 333 2.72 11.21 -4.21
C SER A 333 1.50 11.21 -3.28
N VAL A 334 0.32 10.78 -3.75
CA VAL A 334 -0.90 10.74 -2.91
C VAL A 334 -0.81 9.63 -1.88
N ALA A 335 -0.35 8.43 -2.29
CA ALA A 335 -0.10 7.34 -1.33
C ALA A 335 0.99 7.73 -0.31
N ALA A 336 2.10 8.34 -0.75
CA ALA A 336 3.14 8.83 0.16
C ALA A 336 2.58 9.82 1.20
N ALA A 337 1.73 10.76 0.76
CA ALA A 337 1.08 11.71 1.65
C ALA A 337 0.15 11.02 2.67
N SER A 338 -0.61 10.01 2.26
CA SER A 338 -1.48 9.24 3.16
C SER A 338 -0.70 8.46 4.21
N LEU A 339 0.54 8.04 3.87
CA LEU A 339 1.44 7.36 4.80
C LEU A 339 2.21 8.32 5.73
N GLY A 340 2.07 9.64 5.55
CA GLY A 340 2.86 10.65 6.28
C GLY A 340 4.34 10.69 5.82
N LEU A 341 4.63 10.25 4.58
CA LEU A 341 5.96 10.19 3.99
C LEU A 341 6.08 11.05 2.72
N GLY A 342 5.15 11.96 2.48
CA GLY A 342 5.06 12.77 1.27
C GLY A 342 6.22 13.75 1.04
N ASP A 343 7.05 13.97 2.05
CA ASP A 343 8.30 14.74 2.00
C ASP A 343 9.56 13.88 1.74
N LYS A 344 9.41 12.55 1.68
CA LYS A 344 10.53 11.60 1.60
C LYS A 344 10.48 10.68 0.38
N ILE A 345 9.30 10.23 -0.03
CA ILE A 345 9.08 9.24 -1.10
C ILE A 345 7.92 9.64 -2.02
N GLY A 346 7.72 8.88 -3.09
CA GLY A 346 6.59 9.05 -4.01
C GLY A 346 6.74 10.21 -5.00
N THR A 347 7.91 10.85 -5.06
CA THR A 347 8.21 11.94 -5.99
C THR A 347 9.64 11.83 -6.49
N ILE A 348 9.87 12.02 -7.79
CA ILE A 348 11.21 12.20 -8.36
C ILE A 348 11.58 13.67 -8.23
N ALA A 349 12.29 14.01 -7.14
CA ALA A 349 12.80 15.35 -6.89
C ALA A 349 14.06 15.28 -6.02
N PRO A 350 14.97 16.28 -6.11
CA PRO A 350 16.15 16.33 -5.26
C PRO A 350 15.80 16.25 -3.76
N GLY A 351 16.57 15.45 -3.02
CA GLY A 351 16.39 15.21 -1.58
C GLY A 351 15.42 14.07 -1.25
N PHE A 352 14.60 13.61 -2.19
CA PHE A 352 13.74 12.42 -2.00
C PHE A 352 14.58 11.14 -2.02
N GLU A 353 14.06 10.08 -1.42
CA GLU A 353 14.67 8.77 -1.49
C GLU A 353 14.61 8.22 -2.93
N ALA A 354 15.70 7.59 -3.35
CA ALA A 354 15.80 6.96 -4.65
C ALA A 354 15.08 5.61 -4.67
N ASP A 355 13.76 5.68 -4.52
CA ASP A 355 12.80 4.61 -4.74
C ASP A 355 12.23 4.82 -6.15
N LEU A 356 12.63 3.99 -7.12
CA LEU A 356 12.34 4.18 -8.54
C LEU A 356 11.85 2.88 -9.17
N VAL A 357 10.94 3.01 -10.14
CA VAL A 357 10.48 1.90 -10.99
C VAL A 357 10.46 2.34 -12.45
N ALA A 358 10.90 1.49 -13.37
CA ALA A 358 10.69 1.73 -14.81
C ALA A 358 9.95 0.57 -15.47
N VAL A 359 9.05 0.94 -16.37
CA VAL A 359 8.28 0.00 -17.20
C VAL A 359 8.61 0.22 -18.67
N GLU A 360 8.56 -0.84 -19.47
CA GLU A 360 8.65 -0.72 -20.91
C GLU A 360 7.40 -0.03 -21.48
N GLY A 361 7.61 0.94 -22.37
CA GLY A 361 6.54 1.69 -23.03
C GLY A 361 6.06 2.91 -22.20
N ASP A 362 4.83 3.32 -22.45
CA ASP A 362 4.21 4.53 -21.90
C ASP A 362 2.89 4.18 -21.18
N PRO A 363 2.89 4.08 -19.84
CA PRO A 363 1.70 3.74 -19.06
C PRO A 363 0.63 4.83 -19.08
N THR A 364 0.94 6.03 -19.54
CA THR A 364 -0.07 7.11 -19.67
C THR A 364 -0.93 6.96 -20.93
N ARG A 365 -0.42 6.21 -21.93
CA ARG A 365 -1.15 5.87 -23.18
C ARG A 365 -1.78 4.49 -23.12
N ASP A 366 -1.04 3.52 -22.57
CA ASP A 366 -1.50 2.15 -22.35
C ASP A 366 -1.15 1.73 -20.93
N ILE A 367 -2.14 1.75 -20.05
CA ILE A 367 -1.94 1.39 -18.65
C ILE A 367 -1.41 -0.05 -18.47
N THR A 368 -1.63 -0.93 -19.44
CA THR A 368 -1.12 -2.32 -19.36
C THR A 368 0.41 -2.42 -19.39
N ALA A 369 1.11 -1.32 -19.76
CA ALA A 369 2.57 -1.22 -19.67
C ALA A 369 3.09 -1.43 -18.24
N VAL A 370 2.28 -1.18 -17.18
CA VAL A 370 2.65 -1.45 -15.77
C VAL A 370 2.97 -2.93 -15.49
N ARG A 371 2.55 -3.85 -16.38
CA ARG A 371 2.92 -5.28 -16.31
C ARG A 371 4.39 -5.54 -16.66
N LYS A 372 5.05 -4.59 -17.34
CA LYS A 372 6.38 -4.76 -17.90
C LYS A 372 7.43 -4.02 -17.08
N VAL A 373 7.45 -4.28 -15.76
CA VAL A 373 8.47 -3.73 -14.87
C VAL A 373 9.82 -4.30 -15.24
N ALA A 374 10.72 -3.44 -15.75
CA ALA A 374 12.06 -3.80 -16.21
C ALA A 374 13.16 -3.32 -15.24
N PHE A 375 12.90 -2.27 -14.45
CA PHE A 375 13.86 -1.74 -13.49
C PHE A 375 13.17 -1.40 -12.18
N VAL A 376 13.82 -1.76 -11.07
CA VAL A 376 13.40 -1.40 -9.70
C VAL A 376 14.63 -0.99 -8.89
N MET A 377 14.56 0.17 -8.25
CA MET A 377 15.53 0.66 -7.29
C MET A 377 14.81 1.00 -5.97
N LYS A 378 15.38 0.56 -4.85
CA LYS A 378 14.88 0.90 -3.50
C LYS A 378 16.01 1.51 -2.68
N ALA A 379 15.80 2.72 -2.14
CA ALA A 379 16.79 3.46 -1.36
C ALA A 379 18.18 3.49 -2.05
N GLY A 380 18.18 3.73 -3.38
CA GLY A 380 19.36 3.79 -4.22
C GLY A 380 20.04 2.46 -4.54
N LYS A 381 19.49 1.34 -4.09
CA LYS A 381 19.99 -0.01 -4.42
C LYS A 381 19.16 -0.63 -5.54
N ILE A 382 19.84 -1.11 -6.58
CA ILE A 382 19.16 -1.80 -7.69
C ILE A 382 18.66 -3.16 -7.19
N VAL A 383 17.36 -3.39 -7.36
CA VAL A 383 16.67 -4.64 -7.02
C VAL A 383 16.49 -5.50 -8.26
N LYS A 384 16.13 -4.87 -9.39
CA LYS A 384 15.85 -5.51 -10.68
C LYS A 384 16.38 -4.63 -11.80
N GLN A 385 17.02 -5.26 -12.79
CA GLN A 385 17.52 -4.62 -14.02
C GLN A 385 17.63 -5.65 -15.14
#